data_f77a7081d2286537891b05350886afd5
#
_entry.id   f77a7081d2286537891b05350886afd5
#
_cell.length_a   1.000
_cell.length_b   1.000
_cell.length_c   1.000
_cell.angle_alpha   90.00
_cell.angle_beta   90.00
_cell.angle_gamma   90.00
#
_symmetry.space_group_name_H-M   'P 1'
#
loop_
_entity.id
_entity.type
_entity.pdbx_description
1 polymer ?
#
loop_
_entity_poly.entity_id
_entity_poly.type
_entity_poly.pdbx_seq_one_letter_code
_entity_poly.pdbx_strand_id
1 'polypeptide(L)'
;CKSKMAELKKRPDSPNPDQLLFGINQGCTFDDLRIENMKQIAELDLDGYAIGGLAVGEPAEVMYHVIEQVESFMPEGKPRYLMGVGTPANILEGVSRGVDLFDCVMPSRNARHGHLFTWDGIININNEKYKDDMSPVDKLPRLQETFKGVHKAPDPQR
;
A
#
# COMPACT_ATOMS: atom_id res chain seq x y z
N CYS A 1 11.29 -21.25 -4.28
CA CYS A 1 10.79 -20.23 -5.23
C CYS A 1 11.92 -19.42 -5.86
N LYS A 2 12.82 -18.75 -5.08
CA LYS A 2 13.92 -17.90 -5.59
C LYS A 2 14.80 -18.62 -6.62
N SER A 3 15.29 -19.81 -6.30
CA SER A 3 16.14 -20.62 -7.20
C SER A 3 15.44 -20.96 -8.52
N LYS A 4 14.17 -21.35 -8.44
CA LYS A 4 13.38 -21.69 -9.64
C LYS A 4 13.10 -20.47 -10.51
N MET A 5 12.83 -19.33 -9.90
CA MET A 5 12.65 -18.08 -10.63
C MET A 5 13.94 -17.65 -11.34
N ALA A 6 15.08 -17.74 -10.65
CA ALA A 6 16.38 -17.44 -11.26
C ALA A 6 16.71 -18.36 -12.46
N GLU A 7 16.33 -19.63 -12.40
CA GLU A 7 16.44 -20.58 -13.51
C GLU A 7 15.55 -20.17 -14.69
N LEU A 8 14.27 -19.85 -14.40
CA LEU A 8 13.29 -19.47 -15.41
C LEU A 8 13.66 -18.16 -16.13
N LYS A 9 14.16 -17.16 -15.40
CA LYS A 9 14.61 -15.89 -15.98
C LYS A 9 15.75 -16.06 -17.00
N LYS A 10 16.60 -17.09 -16.83
CA LYS A 10 17.72 -17.34 -17.74
C LYS A 10 17.33 -18.04 -19.05
N ARG A 11 16.10 -18.52 -19.15
CA ARG A 11 15.64 -19.22 -20.37
C ARG A 11 15.42 -18.21 -21.50
N PRO A 12 15.84 -18.51 -22.73
CA PRO A 12 15.64 -17.66 -23.89
C PRO A 12 14.15 -17.38 -24.21
N ASP A 13 13.30 -18.33 -23.84
CA ASP A 13 11.84 -18.29 -24.03
C ASP A 13 11.07 -17.79 -22.80
N SER A 14 11.76 -17.15 -21.84
CA SER A 14 11.11 -16.63 -20.65
C SER A 14 10.08 -15.54 -21.00
N PRO A 15 8.81 -15.72 -20.63
CA PRO A 15 7.76 -14.74 -20.96
C PRO A 15 7.90 -13.43 -20.17
N ASN A 16 8.61 -13.44 -19.05
CA ASN A 16 8.82 -12.27 -18.21
C ASN A 16 10.18 -12.37 -17.47
N PRO A 17 11.30 -12.05 -18.15
CA PRO A 17 12.63 -12.14 -17.56
C PRO A 17 12.85 -11.13 -16.42
N ASP A 18 12.11 -10.03 -16.41
CA ASP A 18 12.21 -8.95 -15.42
C ASP A 18 11.25 -9.10 -14.23
N GLN A 19 10.55 -10.23 -14.13
CA GLN A 19 9.61 -10.49 -13.04
C GLN A 19 10.29 -10.38 -11.67
N LEU A 20 9.65 -9.67 -10.74
CA LEU A 20 10.10 -9.50 -9.36
C LEU A 20 9.49 -10.56 -8.44
N LEU A 21 10.18 -10.87 -7.35
CA LEU A 21 9.74 -11.79 -6.32
C LEU A 21 9.70 -11.09 -4.96
N PHE A 22 8.51 -11.00 -4.38
CA PHE A 22 8.31 -10.43 -3.05
C PHE A 22 8.17 -11.53 -2.00
N GLY A 23 8.81 -11.34 -0.85
CA GLY A 23 8.56 -12.11 0.35
C GLY A 23 7.38 -11.52 1.11
N ILE A 24 6.52 -12.37 1.68
CA ILE A 24 5.36 -11.92 2.42
C ILE A 24 5.54 -12.22 3.90
N ASN A 25 5.62 -11.19 4.73
CA ASN A 25 5.61 -11.31 6.17
C ASN A 25 4.23 -11.73 6.66
N GLN A 26 4.20 -12.77 7.48
CA GLN A 26 3.00 -13.32 8.11
C GLN A 26 3.22 -13.48 9.62
N GLY A 27 2.16 -13.70 10.39
CA GLY A 27 2.22 -13.90 11.84
C GLY A 27 1.01 -13.34 12.60
N CYS A 28 -0.11 -13.06 11.88
CA CYS A 28 -1.31 -12.46 12.47
C CYS A 28 -0.94 -11.14 13.18
N THR A 29 -1.35 -10.97 14.44
CA THR A 29 -1.04 -9.81 15.29
C THR A 29 -0.04 -10.16 16.42
N PHE A 30 0.74 -11.24 16.26
CA PHE A 30 1.73 -11.69 17.22
C PHE A 30 3.10 -11.17 16.85
N ASP A 31 3.65 -10.27 17.66
CA ASP A 31 4.91 -9.56 17.40
C ASP A 31 6.09 -10.49 17.21
N ASP A 32 6.23 -11.49 18.07
CA ASP A 32 7.29 -12.50 18.02
C ASP A 32 7.29 -13.27 16.70
N LEU A 33 6.12 -13.73 16.25
CA LEU A 33 5.98 -14.44 14.99
C LEU A 33 6.25 -13.52 13.78
N ARG A 34 5.79 -12.27 13.84
CA ARG A 34 6.03 -11.25 12.81
C ARG A 34 7.51 -10.96 12.66
N ILE A 35 8.20 -10.70 13.77
CA ILE A 35 9.63 -10.39 13.79
C ILE A 35 10.45 -11.58 13.32
N GLU A 36 10.19 -12.78 13.83
CA GLU A 36 10.89 -13.99 13.43
C GLU A 36 10.73 -14.25 11.92
N ASN A 37 9.50 -14.23 11.44
CA ASN A 37 9.22 -14.44 10.01
C ASN A 37 9.87 -13.36 9.15
N MET A 38 9.85 -12.07 9.57
CA MET A 38 10.48 -11.00 8.80
C MET A 38 11.99 -11.22 8.67
N LYS A 39 12.67 -11.58 9.75
CA LYS A 39 14.11 -11.92 9.72
C LYS A 39 14.41 -13.05 8.76
N GLN A 40 13.62 -14.14 8.81
CA GLN A 40 13.80 -15.29 7.93
C GLN A 40 13.62 -14.96 6.45
N ILE A 41 12.60 -14.17 6.09
CA ILE A 41 12.38 -13.80 4.68
C ILE A 41 13.38 -12.73 4.22
N ALA A 42 13.89 -11.87 5.10
CA ALA A 42 14.92 -10.89 4.77
C ALA A 42 16.25 -11.58 4.36
N GLU A 43 16.63 -12.68 5.01
CA GLU A 43 17.82 -13.49 4.65
C GLU A 43 17.74 -14.06 3.22
N LEU A 44 16.55 -14.14 2.65
CA LEU A 44 16.38 -14.62 1.28
C LEU A 44 16.81 -13.60 0.22
N ASP A 45 17.07 -12.35 0.59
CA ASP A 45 17.44 -11.25 -0.32
C ASP A 45 16.56 -11.21 -1.57
N LEU A 46 15.28 -10.87 -1.38
CA LEU A 46 14.29 -10.82 -2.43
C LEU A 46 14.23 -9.43 -3.07
N ASP A 47 13.44 -9.29 -4.15
CA ASP A 47 13.29 -8.02 -4.86
C ASP A 47 12.47 -6.98 -4.07
N GLY A 48 11.58 -7.44 -3.17
CA GLY A 48 10.79 -6.60 -2.27
C GLY A 48 10.14 -7.42 -1.16
N TYR A 49 9.48 -6.74 -0.25
CA TYR A 49 8.86 -7.35 0.93
C TYR A 49 7.45 -6.83 1.15
N ALA A 50 6.53 -7.74 1.40
CA ALA A 50 5.14 -7.42 1.69
C ALA A 50 4.79 -7.72 3.15
N ILE A 51 3.84 -6.99 3.70
CA ILE A 51 3.19 -7.27 4.98
C ILE A 51 1.78 -7.74 4.66
N GLY A 52 1.52 -9.03 4.89
CA GLY A 52 0.23 -9.66 4.63
C GLY A 52 -0.50 -10.05 5.92
N GLY A 53 -1.74 -10.54 5.78
CA GLY A 53 -2.55 -11.05 6.90
C GLY A 53 -2.98 -9.96 7.89
N LEU A 54 -3.15 -8.72 7.44
CA LEU A 54 -3.72 -7.58 8.15
C LEU A 54 -4.93 -7.04 7.38
N ALA A 55 -5.62 -6.06 7.96
CA ALA A 55 -6.87 -5.48 7.43
C ALA A 55 -7.99 -6.52 7.26
N VAL A 56 -8.06 -7.51 8.16
CA VAL A 56 -9.06 -8.60 8.18
C VAL A 56 -10.02 -8.51 9.36
N GLY A 57 -10.04 -7.38 10.08
CA GLY A 57 -10.98 -7.12 11.18
C GLY A 57 -10.34 -6.57 12.46
N GLU A 58 -9.01 -6.52 12.54
CA GLU A 58 -8.31 -5.88 13.64
C GLU A 58 -8.48 -4.35 13.60
N PRO A 59 -8.38 -3.65 14.76
CA PRO A 59 -8.29 -2.20 14.80
C PRO A 59 -7.09 -1.66 14.01
N ALA A 60 -7.21 -0.46 13.43
CA ALA A 60 -6.14 0.14 12.62
C ALA A 60 -4.83 0.32 13.40
N GLU A 61 -4.92 0.64 14.70
CA GLU A 61 -3.78 0.81 15.60
C GLU A 61 -2.96 -0.48 15.74
N VAL A 62 -3.63 -1.64 15.73
CA VAL A 62 -2.95 -2.95 15.78
C VAL A 62 -2.17 -3.18 14.47
N MET A 63 -2.76 -2.84 13.34
CA MET A 63 -2.07 -2.89 12.05
C MET A 63 -0.85 -1.97 12.03
N TYR A 64 -0.98 -0.72 12.50
CA TYR A 64 0.14 0.23 12.56
C TYR A 64 1.25 -0.26 13.48
N HIS A 65 0.89 -0.81 14.64
CA HIS A 65 1.85 -1.43 15.55
C HIS A 65 2.64 -2.55 14.86
N VAL A 66 1.97 -3.46 14.15
CA VAL A 66 2.65 -4.55 13.43
C VAL A 66 3.61 -4.00 12.37
N ILE A 67 3.24 -2.96 11.63
CA ILE A 67 4.13 -2.33 10.66
C ILE A 67 5.40 -1.81 11.34
N GLU A 68 5.25 -1.09 12.46
CA GLU A 68 6.37 -0.57 13.26
C GLU A 68 7.29 -1.68 13.79
N GLN A 69 6.71 -2.81 14.21
CA GLN A 69 7.50 -3.95 14.72
C GLN A 69 8.36 -4.62 13.64
N VAL A 70 7.91 -4.67 12.39
CA VAL A 70 8.64 -5.37 11.32
C VAL A 70 9.51 -4.43 10.47
N GLU A 71 9.23 -3.14 10.48
CA GLU A 71 9.89 -2.13 9.64
C GLU A 71 11.42 -2.17 9.78
N SER A 72 11.92 -2.19 11.00
CA SER A 72 13.36 -2.21 11.30
C SER A 72 14.10 -3.47 10.83
N PHE A 73 13.39 -4.54 10.51
CA PHE A 73 13.94 -5.79 9.99
C PHE A 73 13.79 -5.91 8.47
N MET A 74 13.08 -4.98 7.83
CA MET A 74 12.99 -4.93 6.38
C MET A 74 14.26 -4.35 5.77
N PRO A 75 14.86 -5.01 4.76
CA PRO A 75 16.04 -4.48 4.10
C PRO A 75 15.82 -3.08 3.52
N GLU A 76 16.77 -2.18 3.76
CA GLU A 76 16.78 -0.85 3.18
C GLU A 76 16.90 -0.89 1.66
N GLY A 77 16.29 0.07 0.99
CA GLY A 77 16.32 0.18 -0.48
C GLY A 77 15.52 -0.89 -1.23
N LYS A 78 14.71 -1.69 -0.53
CA LYS A 78 13.77 -2.63 -1.14
C LYS A 78 12.33 -2.14 -1.00
N PRO A 79 11.49 -2.28 -2.04
CA PRO A 79 10.08 -1.86 -1.95
C PRO A 79 9.33 -2.60 -0.85
N ARG A 80 8.48 -1.87 -0.12
CA ARG A 80 7.66 -2.34 0.99
C ARG A 80 6.19 -2.24 0.63
N TYR A 81 5.49 -3.34 0.69
CA TYR A 81 4.12 -3.46 0.21
C TYR A 81 3.17 -3.89 1.34
N LEU A 82 2.19 -3.05 1.68
CA LEU A 82 1.12 -3.38 2.64
C LEU A 82 -0.10 -3.89 1.88
N MET A 83 -0.41 -5.17 2.05
CA MET A 83 -1.44 -5.87 1.29
C MET A 83 -2.85 -5.58 1.81
N GLY A 84 -3.78 -5.30 0.89
CA GLY A 84 -5.21 -5.18 1.18
C GLY A 84 -5.64 -3.89 1.87
N VAL A 85 -4.76 -2.89 1.95
CA VAL A 85 -5.00 -1.61 2.64
C VAL A 85 -5.03 -0.47 1.63
N GLY A 86 -5.89 0.51 1.71
CA GLY A 86 -6.93 0.75 2.67
C GLY A 86 -7.66 2.09 2.44
N THR A 87 -8.11 2.68 3.53
CA THR A 87 -8.67 4.03 3.53
C THR A 87 -7.60 5.08 3.28
N PRO A 88 -7.96 6.33 2.89
CA PRO A 88 -6.99 7.42 2.76
C PRO A 88 -6.13 7.61 4.02
N ALA A 89 -6.73 7.53 5.21
CA ALA A 89 -6.01 7.62 6.47
C ALA A 89 -5.00 6.48 6.65
N ASN A 90 -5.41 5.23 6.38
CA ASN A 90 -4.50 4.08 6.48
C ASN A 90 -3.31 4.18 5.53
N ILE A 91 -3.51 4.74 4.33
CA ILE A 91 -2.43 4.94 3.36
C ILE A 91 -1.43 5.98 3.89
N LEU A 92 -1.90 7.12 4.41
CA LEU A 92 -1.03 8.15 4.99
C LEU A 92 -0.23 7.61 6.19
N GLU A 93 -0.90 6.89 7.10
CA GLU A 93 -0.26 6.24 8.24
C GLU A 93 0.75 5.15 7.81
N GLY A 94 0.43 4.38 6.76
CA GLY A 94 1.35 3.41 6.20
C GLY A 94 2.59 4.06 5.58
N VAL A 95 2.41 5.12 4.78
CA VAL A 95 3.53 5.88 4.18
C VAL A 95 4.42 6.48 5.27
N SER A 96 3.84 7.05 6.33
CA SER A 96 4.62 7.62 7.45
C SER A 96 5.49 6.57 8.17
N ARG A 97 5.15 5.28 8.03
CA ARG A 97 5.87 4.12 8.57
C ARG A 97 6.72 3.40 7.52
N GLY A 98 6.97 4.03 6.38
CA GLY A 98 7.89 3.52 5.37
C GLY A 98 7.29 2.48 4.39
N VAL A 99 5.98 2.43 4.23
CA VAL A 99 5.32 1.60 3.21
C VAL A 99 5.26 2.35 1.87
N ASP A 100 5.62 1.66 0.79
CA ASP A 100 5.70 2.23 -0.56
C ASP A 100 4.52 1.86 -1.45
N LEU A 101 3.97 0.66 -1.28
CA LEU A 101 2.97 0.07 -2.17
C LEU A 101 1.74 -0.38 -1.40
N PHE A 102 0.57 -0.19 -2.02
CA PHE A 102 -0.73 -0.56 -1.46
C PHE A 102 -1.62 -1.15 -2.54
N ASP A 103 -2.52 -2.05 -2.16
CA ASP A 103 -3.70 -2.43 -2.93
C ASP A 103 -4.92 -2.43 -2.04
N CYS A 104 -6.08 -2.10 -2.58
CA CYS A 104 -7.33 -2.20 -1.84
C CYS A 104 -8.54 -2.31 -2.76
N VAL A 105 -9.42 -3.24 -2.46
CA VAL A 105 -10.70 -3.38 -3.18
C VAL A 105 -11.74 -2.33 -2.75
N MET A 106 -11.52 -1.65 -1.63
CA MET A 106 -12.48 -0.72 -1.03
C MET A 106 -12.86 0.45 -1.97
N PRO A 107 -11.94 1.14 -2.65
CA PRO A 107 -12.31 2.23 -3.57
C PRO A 107 -13.26 1.77 -4.67
N SER A 108 -12.96 0.64 -5.31
CA SER A 108 -13.82 0.06 -6.36
C SER A 108 -15.16 -0.44 -5.81
N ARG A 109 -15.16 -1.01 -4.61
CA ARG A 109 -16.39 -1.44 -3.93
C ARG A 109 -17.26 -0.25 -3.58
N ASN A 110 -16.69 0.79 -2.99
CA ASN A 110 -17.39 2.01 -2.62
C ASN A 110 -17.96 2.72 -3.84
N ALA A 111 -17.18 2.83 -4.91
CA ALA A 111 -17.62 3.46 -6.16
C ALA A 111 -18.86 2.79 -6.75
N ARG A 112 -18.96 1.45 -6.71
CA ARG A 112 -20.16 0.72 -7.15
C ARG A 112 -21.42 1.08 -6.36
N HIS A 113 -21.26 1.57 -5.14
CA HIS A 113 -22.37 2.04 -4.29
C HIS A 113 -22.50 3.56 -4.24
N GLY A 114 -21.78 4.27 -5.11
CA GLY A 114 -21.79 5.73 -5.20
C GLY A 114 -21.06 6.44 -4.05
N HIS A 115 -20.26 5.72 -3.27
CA HIS A 115 -19.49 6.30 -2.17
C HIS A 115 -18.13 6.79 -2.64
N LEU A 116 -17.83 8.07 -2.38
CA LEU A 116 -16.55 8.71 -2.69
C LEU A 116 -15.93 9.29 -1.42
N PHE A 117 -14.61 9.15 -1.29
CA PHE A 117 -13.84 9.87 -0.28
C PHE A 117 -13.55 11.28 -0.79
N THR A 118 -13.82 12.28 0.03
CA THR A 118 -13.51 13.69 -0.24
C THR A 118 -12.81 14.31 0.96
N TRP A 119 -12.29 15.52 0.80
CA TRP A 119 -11.70 16.27 1.91
C TRP A 119 -12.71 16.62 3.03
N ASP A 120 -13.97 16.72 2.68
CA ASP A 120 -15.06 17.02 3.62
C ASP A 120 -15.72 15.74 4.18
N GLY A 121 -15.16 14.56 3.90
CA GLY A 121 -15.64 13.27 4.35
C GLY A 121 -16.14 12.37 3.21
N ILE A 122 -16.98 11.39 3.56
CA ILE A 122 -17.54 10.46 2.59
C ILE A 122 -18.87 11.02 2.06
N ILE A 123 -18.98 11.12 0.74
CA ILE A 123 -20.25 11.45 0.09
C ILE A 123 -20.83 10.23 -0.61
N ASN A 124 -22.16 10.18 -0.73
CA ASN A 124 -22.86 9.23 -1.58
C ASN A 124 -23.55 10.00 -2.71
N ILE A 125 -23.02 9.85 -3.93
CA ILE A 125 -23.52 10.58 -5.12
C ILE A 125 -24.95 10.17 -5.51
N ASN A 126 -25.47 9.06 -5.00
CA ASN A 126 -26.86 8.65 -5.22
C ASN A 126 -27.87 9.42 -4.35
N ASN A 127 -27.41 10.25 -3.42
CA ASN A 127 -28.29 11.08 -2.61
C ASN A 127 -28.98 12.14 -3.47
N GLU A 128 -30.28 12.34 -3.26
CA GLU A 128 -31.12 13.27 -4.02
C GLU A 128 -30.53 14.68 -4.11
N LYS A 129 -29.82 15.14 -3.09
CA LYS A 129 -29.17 16.46 -3.07
C LYS A 129 -28.11 16.68 -4.14
N TYR A 130 -27.59 15.58 -4.73
CA TYR A 130 -26.57 15.65 -5.78
C TYR A 130 -27.12 15.43 -7.19
N LYS A 131 -28.44 15.19 -7.33
CA LYS A 131 -29.07 14.85 -8.62
C LYS A 131 -28.83 15.88 -9.72
N ASP A 132 -28.86 17.14 -9.35
CA ASP A 132 -28.66 18.27 -10.28
C ASP A 132 -27.43 19.09 -9.94
N ASP A 133 -26.54 18.55 -9.10
CA ASP A 133 -25.31 19.21 -8.67
C ASP A 133 -24.18 18.96 -9.70
N MET A 134 -23.87 19.99 -10.46
CA MET A 134 -22.79 19.99 -11.47
C MET A 134 -21.47 20.55 -10.92
N SER A 135 -21.39 20.81 -9.62
CA SER A 135 -20.16 21.30 -8.99
C SER A 135 -19.09 20.21 -8.90
N PRO A 136 -17.79 20.58 -8.88
CA PRO A 136 -16.73 19.61 -8.67
C PRO A 136 -16.87 18.89 -7.33
N VAL A 137 -16.57 17.58 -7.31
CA VAL A 137 -16.62 16.73 -6.10
C VAL A 137 -15.72 17.28 -4.99
N ASP A 138 -14.56 17.79 -5.37
CA ASP A 138 -13.65 18.48 -4.46
C ASP A 138 -13.17 19.82 -5.02
N LYS A 139 -12.95 20.80 -4.13
CA LYS A 139 -12.50 22.13 -4.52
C LYS A 139 -10.99 22.13 -4.82
N LEU A 140 -10.63 22.34 -6.08
CA LEU A 140 -9.25 22.47 -6.57
C LEU A 140 -8.31 23.36 -5.73
N PRO A 141 -8.75 24.50 -5.13
CA PRO A 141 -7.85 25.31 -4.30
C PRO A 141 -7.23 24.57 -3.11
N ARG A 142 -7.96 23.61 -2.51
CA ARG A 142 -7.41 22.80 -1.38
C ARG A 142 -6.28 21.89 -1.83
N LEU A 143 -6.35 21.31 -3.02
CA LEU A 143 -5.26 20.51 -3.59
C LEU A 143 -3.99 21.35 -3.77
N GLN A 144 -4.11 22.58 -4.29
CA GLN A 144 -2.98 23.48 -4.47
C GLN A 144 -2.34 23.92 -3.14
N GLU A 145 -3.12 24.08 -2.07
CA GLU A 145 -2.60 24.41 -0.74
C GLU A 145 -1.90 23.22 -0.07
N THR A 146 -2.46 22.03 -0.19
CA THR A 146 -1.90 20.80 0.38
C THR A 146 -0.55 20.46 -0.27
N PHE A 147 -0.39 20.71 -1.57
CA PHE A 147 0.86 20.43 -2.30
C PHE A 147 1.88 21.58 -2.31
N LYS A 148 1.56 22.75 -1.76
CA LYS A 148 2.53 23.87 -1.63
C LYS A 148 3.75 23.54 -0.75
N GLY A 149 3.69 22.50 0.07
CA GLY A 149 4.81 22.02 0.89
C GLY A 149 5.40 20.68 0.46
N VAL A 150 4.78 19.98 -0.47
CA VAL A 150 5.30 18.72 -1.01
C VAL A 150 6.22 19.06 -2.17
N HIS A 151 7.49 18.76 -2.01
CA HIS A 151 8.59 19.04 -2.92
C HIS A 151 8.25 18.80 -4.40
N LYS A 152 8.85 19.66 -5.24
CA LYS A 152 8.92 19.52 -6.69
C LYS A 152 9.00 18.05 -7.09
N ALA A 153 8.13 17.67 -8.04
CA ALA A 153 8.27 16.39 -8.72
C ALA A 153 9.75 16.16 -9.09
N PRO A 154 10.26 14.94 -8.93
CA PRO A 154 11.62 14.64 -9.34
C PRO A 154 11.79 15.07 -10.80
N ASP A 155 12.88 15.79 -11.06
CA ASP A 155 13.26 16.25 -12.40
C ASP A 155 13.23 15.04 -13.35
N PRO A 156 12.40 15.05 -14.41
CA PRO A 156 12.32 13.96 -15.36
C PRO A 156 13.61 13.73 -16.18
N GLN A 157 14.68 14.45 -15.89
CA GLN A 157 15.99 14.34 -16.54
C GLN A 157 17.09 13.76 -15.60
N ARG A 158 16.72 13.15 -14.46
CA ARG A 158 17.69 12.40 -13.64
C ARG A 158 17.35 10.92 -13.58
#